data_5295a010314fbce53a53a2c5c611bef9
#
_entry.id   5295a010314fbce53a53a2c5c611bef9
#
_cell.length_a   1.000
_cell.length_b   1.000
_cell.length_c   1.000
_cell.angle_alpha   90.00
_cell.angle_beta   90.00
_cell.angle_gamma   90.00
#
_symmetry.space_group_name_H-M   'P 1'
#
loop_
_entity.id
_entity.type
_entity.pdbx_description
1 polymer ?
#
loop_
_entity_poly.entity_id
_entity_poly.type
_entity_poly.pdbx_seq_one_letter_code
_entity_poly.pdbx_strand_id
1 'polypeptide(L)'
;MKVFDYIIVGGGSAGCVVANRLVSAGKRVLLLEAGPRDNTPFIHIPATFVRVLGTKRTWMYETEPEPGANGRVLVVPQGRTLGGGSSVNAMIYIRGQAQDYDTWRDLGCDGWGFDDVLPIFRRCEDNGTLAGD
;
A
#
# COMPACT_ATOMS: atom_id res chain seq x y z
N MET A 1 -2.74 19.81 26.32
CA MET A 1 -2.18 19.62 24.95
C MET A 1 -2.04 18.12 24.70
N LYS A 2 -2.55 17.58 23.55
CA LYS A 2 -2.30 16.17 23.21
C LYS A 2 -0.87 16.06 22.65
N VAL A 3 -0.05 15.23 23.26
CA VAL A 3 1.33 15.00 22.83
C VAL A 3 1.38 13.62 22.16
N PHE A 4 1.99 13.53 20.98
CA PHE A 4 2.19 12.30 20.25
C PHE A 4 3.67 11.96 20.21
N ASP A 5 3.98 10.66 20.22
CA ASP A 5 5.34 10.18 20.13
C ASP A 5 5.80 10.09 18.67
N TYR A 6 4.84 9.83 17.75
CA TYR A 6 5.06 9.73 16.30
C TYR A 6 3.94 10.40 15.52
N ILE A 7 4.30 10.97 14.37
CA ILE A 7 3.38 11.47 13.36
C ILE A 7 3.65 10.70 12.08
N ILE A 8 2.61 10.03 11.54
CA ILE A 8 2.65 9.31 10.29
C ILE A 8 1.90 10.13 9.26
N VAL A 9 2.55 10.44 8.15
CA VAL A 9 1.94 11.17 7.04
C VAL A 9 1.57 10.18 5.95
N GLY A 10 0.28 10.07 5.69
CA GLY A 10 -0.33 9.13 4.75
C GLY A 10 -0.87 7.86 5.43
N GLY A 11 -2.20 7.69 5.36
CA GLY A 11 -2.93 6.51 5.84
C GLY A 11 -3.07 5.42 4.79
N GLY A 12 -2.06 5.23 3.95
CA GLY A 12 -2.00 4.16 2.97
C GLY A 12 -1.50 2.83 3.55
N SER A 13 -1.19 1.86 2.67
CA SER A 13 -0.78 0.50 3.06
C SER A 13 0.39 0.51 4.06
N ALA A 14 1.46 1.24 3.75
CA ALA A 14 2.64 1.34 4.63
C ALA A 14 2.33 2.09 5.93
N GLY A 15 1.66 3.24 5.83
CA GLY A 15 1.33 4.06 7.01
C GLY A 15 0.44 3.34 8.01
N CYS A 16 -0.53 2.57 7.54
CA CYS A 16 -1.39 1.75 8.40
C CYS A 16 -0.61 0.65 9.13
N VAL A 17 0.33 -0.01 8.45
CA VAL A 17 1.19 -1.03 9.07
C VAL A 17 2.09 -0.42 10.14
N VAL A 18 2.75 0.69 9.82
CA VAL A 18 3.62 1.39 10.78
C VAL A 18 2.81 1.89 11.98
N ALA A 19 1.63 2.48 11.74
CA ALA A 19 0.73 2.93 12.81
C ALA A 19 0.35 1.77 13.73
N ASN A 20 -0.06 0.64 13.17
CA ASN A 20 -0.43 -0.54 13.93
C ASN A 20 0.75 -1.03 14.80
N ARG A 21 1.95 -1.14 14.25
CA ARG A 21 3.13 -1.62 15.00
C ARG A 21 3.52 -0.67 16.13
N LEU A 22 3.51 0.63 15.88
CA LEU A 22 3.84 1.63 16.91
C LEU A 22 2.80 1.67 18.04
N VAL A 23 1.51 1.62 17.70
CA VAL A 23 0.43 1.59 18.70
C VAL A 23 0.51 0.30 19.52
N SER A 24 0.76 -0.86 18.89
CA SER A 24 0.95 -2.15 19.58
C SER A 24 2.16 -2.13 20.52
N ALA A 25 3.17 -1.28 20.22
CA ALA A 25 4.32 -1.04 21.10
C ALA A 25 4.05 0.06 22.16
N GLY A 26 2.79 0.43 22.39
CA GLY A 26 2.39 1.42 23.41
C GLY A 26 2.68 2.87 23.06
N LYS A 27 2.99 3.19 21.80
CA LYS A 27 3.28 4.57 21.37
C LYS A 27 2.00 5.34 21.03
N ARG A 28 2.00 6.64 21.31
CA ARG A 28 0.92 7.54 20.89
C ARG A 28 1.22 8.02 19.46
N VAL A 29 0.36 7.67 18.53
CA VAL A 29 0.56 7.95 17.11
C VAL A 29 -0.51 8.89 16.59
N LEU A 30 -0.11 9.91 15.82
CA LEU A 30 -0.98 10.72 15.00
C LEU A 30 -0.83 10.30 13.55
N LEU A 31 -1.91 9.82 12.93
CA LEU A 31 -1.98 9.52 11.51
C LEU A 31 -2.66 10.68 10.78
N LEU A 32 -1.98 11.25 9.78
CA LEU A 32 -2.49 12.31 8.91
C LEU A 32 -2.78 11.71 7.52
N GLU A 33 -3.99 11.87 7.04
CA GLU A 33 -4.41 11.43 5.69
C GLU A 33 -4.99 12.62 4.93
N ALA A 34 -4.55 12.79 3.67
CA ALA A 34 -4.98 13.91 2.82
C ALA A 34 -6.38 13.72 2.25
N GLY A 35 -6.80 12.47 2.11
CA GLY A 35 -8.09 12.11 1.55
C GLY A 35 -9.18 11.88 2.60
N PRO A 36 -10.41 11.69 2.15
CA PRO A 36 -11.52 11.35 3.03
C PRO A 36 -11.42 9.91 3.54
N ARG A 37 -12.31 9.54 4.46
CA ARG A 37 -12.49 8.14 4.85
C ARG A 37 -12.96 7.31 3.65
N ASP A 38 -12.66 6.04 3.67
CA ASP A 38 -13.04 5.03 2.67
C ASP A 38 -14.52 4.60 2.70
N ASN A 39 -15.37 5.34 3.39
CA ASN A 39 -16.78 5.06 3.67
C ASN A 39 -17.72 5.24 2.44
N THR A 40 -17.35 4.72 1.28
CA THR A 40 -18.18 4.73 0.07
C THR A 40 -18.42 3.30 -0.42
N PRO A 41 -19.64 2.98 -0.88
CA PRO A 41 -19.93 1.66 -1.43
C PRO A 41 -19.03 1.32 -2.62
N PHE A 42 -18.55 2.31 -3.35
CA PHE A 42 -17.67 2.10 -4.52
C PHE A 42 -16.28 1.56 -4.16
N ILE A 43 -15.85 1.68 -2.92
CA ILE A 43 -14.63 1.03 -2.39
C ILE A 43 -14.97 -0.38 -1.90
N HIS A 44 -16.11 -0.55 -1.22
CA HIS A 44 -16.44 -1.80 -0.54
C HIS A 44 -17.08 -2.85 -1.46
N ILE A 45 -17.55 -2.47 -2.65
CA ILE A 45 -18.08 -3.40 -3.65
C ILE A 45 -17.02 -3.61 -4.74
N PRO A 46 -16.39 -4.79 -4.84
CA PRO A 46 -15.25 -5.03 -5.74
C PRO A 46 -15.51 -4.62 -7.20
N ALA A 47 -16.68 -4.92 -7.74
CA ALA A 47 -17.04 -4.61 -9.13
C ALA A 47 -17.12 -3.11 -9.45
N THR A 48 -17.09 -2.24 -8.44
CA THR A 48 -17.29 -0.79 -8.61
C THR A 48 -16.00 0.03 -8.46
N PHE A 49 -14.85 -0.59 -8.25
CA PHE A 49 -13.58 0.10 -7.97
C PHE A 49 -13.23 1.16 -9.03
N VAL A 50 -13.56 0.92 -10.31
CA VAL A 50 -13.32 1.89 -11.41
C VAL A 50 -14.06 3.23 -11.20
N ARG A 51 -15.14 3.24 -10.41
CA ARG A 51 -15.92 4.46 -10.12
C ARG A 51 -15.22 5.38 -9.10
N VAL A 52 -14.17 4.91 -8.47
CA VAL A 52 -13.37 5.70 -7.52
C VAL A 52 -12.29 6.51 -8.23
N LEU A 53 -11.85 6.03 -9.41
CA LEU A 53 -10.83 6.70 -10.22
C LEU A 53 -11.29 8.08 -10.67
N GLY A 54 -10.41 9.07 -10.60
CA GLY A 54 -10.71 10.46 -10.97
C GLY A 54 -11.61 11.22 -9.98
N THR A 55 -11.95 10.62 -8.84
CA THR A 55 -12.71 11.29 -7.79
C THR A 55 -11.78 11.95 -6.75
N LYS A 56 -12.35 12.63 -5.75
CA LYS A 56 -11.59 13.17 -4.62
C LYS A 56 -10.83 12.11 -3.79
N ARG A 57 -11.01 10.83 -4.08
CA ARG A 57 -10.36 9.70 -3.42
C ARG A 57 -9.14 9.17 -4.17
N THR A 58 -8.79 9.78 -5.30
CA THR A 58 -7.61 9.42 -6.08
C THR A 58 -6.86 10.66 -6.54
N TRP A 59 -5.54 10.55 -6.54
CA TRP A 59 -4.66 11.41 -7.31
C TRP A 59 -4.54 10.82 -8.72
N MET A 60 -4.60 11.67 -9.72
CA MET A 60 -4.39 11.28 -11.12
C MET A 60 -3.11 11.98 -11.58
N TYR A 61 -1.98 11.32 -11.34
CA TYR A 61 -0.69 11.82 -11.80
C TYR A 61 -0.47 11.46 -13.25
N GLU A 62 0.28 12.31 -13.95
CA GLU A 62 0.73 12.05 -15.31
C GLU A 62 2.25 11.93 -15.29
N THR A 63 2.79 10.99 -16.07
CA THR A 63 4.24 10.88 -16.25
C THR A 63 4.73 11.95 -17.21
N GLU A 64 6.04 12.20 -17.21
CA GLU A 64 6.68 12.80 -18.37
C GLU A 64 6.51 11.87 -19.60
N PRO A 65 6.65 12.39 -20.83
CA PRO A 65 6.65 11.54 -22.00
C PRO A 65 7.68 10.43 -21.91
N GLU A 66 7.23 9.17 -21.95
CA GLU A 66 8.07 8.00 -21.74
C GLU A 66 8.66 7.49 -23.06
N PRO A 67 9.97 7.64 -23.30
CA PRO A 67 10.60 7.21 -24.56
C PRO A 67 10.40 5.71 -24.85
N GLY A 68 10.48 4.84 -23.81
CA GLY A 68 10.24 3.41 -23.92
C GLY A 68 8.80 3.05 -24.28
N ALA A 69 7.87 4.00 -24.19
CA ALA A 69 6.45 3.86 -24.53
C ALA A 69 6.05 4.72 -25.75
N ASN A 70 6.98 4.97 -26.69
CA ASN A 70 6.77 5.81 -27.86
C ASN A 70 6.35 7.26 -27.53
N GLY A 71 6.91 7.84 -26.49
CA GLY A 71 6.61 9.21 -26.08
C GLY A 71 5.23 9.38 -25.42
N ARG A 72 4.56 8.30 -25.03
CA ARG A 72 3.26 8.40 -24.37
C ARG A 72 3.38 8.95 -22.97
N VAL A 73 2.43 9.81 -22.61
CA VAL A 73 2.15 10.20 -21.23
C VAL A 73 1.21 9.16 -20.63
N LEU A 74 1.59 8.59 -19.49
CA LEU A 74 0.80 7.58 -18.80
C LEU A 74 0.13 8.20 -17.58
N VAL A 75 -1.13 7.89 -17.35
CA VAL A 75 -1.85 8.27 -16.14
C VAL A 75 -1.59 7.23 -15.06
N VAL A 76 -1.13 7.69 -13.89
CA VAL A 76 -0.81 6.85 -12.72
C VAL A 76 -1.76 7.19 -11.58
N PRO A 77 -2.88 6.47 -11.43
CA PRO A 77 -3.79 6.68 -10.32
C PRO A 77 -3.16 6.28 -8.99
N GLN A 78 -3.29 7.12 -7.97
CA GLN A 78 -2.85 6.82 -6.61
C GLN A 78 -4.00 7.07 -5.63
N GLY A 79 -4.10 6.24 -4.58
CA GLY A 79 -5.15 6.41 -3.57
C GLY A 79 -4.97 7.70 -2.77
N ARG A 80 -6.06 8.43 -2.59
CA ARG A 80 -6.20 9.61 -1.72
C ARG A 80 -7.38 9.39 -0.79
N THR A 81 -7.25 8.46 0.10
CA THR A 81 -8.28 8.06 1.08
C THR A 81 -7.61 7.22 2.16
N LEU A 82 -8.27 7.02 3.29
CA LEU A 82 -7.80 6.08 4.29
C LEU A 82 -7.67 4.69 3.64
N GLY A 83 -6.53 4.00 3.89
CA GLY A 83 -6.12 2.79 3.18
C GLY A 83 -5.32 3.05 1.90
N GLY A 84 -5.33 4.28 1.36
CA GLY A 84 -4.55 4.66 0.18
C GLY A 84 -4.82 3.76 -1.03
N GLY A 85 -3.74 3.27 -1.65
CA GLY A 85 -3.82 2.35 -2.78
C GLY A 85 -4.54 1.06 -2.47
N SER A 86 -4.46 0.54 -1.23
CA SER A 86 -5.18 -0.68 -0.81
C SER A 86 -6.70 -0.53 -0.88
N SER A 87 -7.23 0.70 -0.74
CA SER A 87 -8.66 0.98 -0.81
C SER A 87 -9.18 1.21 -2.24
N VAL A 88 -8.30 1.43 -3.22
CA VAL A 88 -8.71 1.83 -4.59
C VAL A 88 -8.08 0.98 -5.69
N ASN A 89 -7.32 -0.06 -5.34
CA ASN A 89 -6.67 -0.96 -6.28
C ASN A 89 -7.67 -1.89 -7.02
N ALA A 90 -7.17 -2.65 -7.97
CA ALA A 90 -7.95 -3.64 -8.71
C ALA A 90 -8.04 -5.01 -7.99
N MET A 91 -7.65 -5.07 -6.71
CA MET A 91 -7.73 -6.27 -5.83
C MET A 91 -6.97 -7.49 -6.35
N ILE A 92 -5.90 -7.27 -7.10
CA ILE A 92 -4.97 -8.33 -7.49
C ILE A 92 -3.96 -8.48 -6.35
N TYR A 93 -3.94 -9.66 -5.72
CA TYR A 93 -2.95 -10.01 -4.72
C TYR A 93 -2.00 -11.04 -5.30
N ILE A 94 -0.73 -10.66 -5.45
CA ILE A 94 0.34 -11.51 -5.93
C ILE A 94 1.64 -11.12 -5.26
N ARG A 95 2.45 -12.10 -4.87
CA ARG A 95 3.81 -11.88 -4.40
C ARG A 95 4.77 -11.88 -5.57
N GLY A 96 5.88 -11.17 -5.44
CA GLY A 96 7.02 -11.31 -6.36
C GLY A 96 7.59 -12.74 -6.34
N GLN A 97 8.32 -13.10 -7.36
CA GLN A 97 9.05 -14.37 -7.41
C GLN A 97 10.23 -14.33 -6.44
N ALA A 98 10.67 -15.48 -5.95
CA ALA A 98 11.84 -15.57 -5.08
C ALA A 98 13.06 -14.85 -5.66
N GLN A 99 13.26 -14.99 -6.97
CA GLN A 99 14.36 -14.37 -7.71
C GLN A 99 14.36 -12.83 -7.61
N ASP A 100 13.18 -12.19 -7.53
CA ASP A 100 13.08 -10.73 -7.43
C ASP A 100 13.73 -10.24 -6.13
N TYR A 101 13.42 -10.89 -5.01
CA TYR A 101 13.95 -10.57 -3.68
C TYR A 101 15.43 -10.94 -3.55
N ASP A 102 15.81 -12.11 -4.07
CA ASP A 102 17.22 -12.54 -4.06
C ASP A 102 18.09 -11.58 -4.87
N THR A 103 17.57 -11.08 -5.99
CA THR A 103 18.24 -10.04 -6.78
C THR A 103 18.44 -8.75 -5.96
N TRP A 104 17.47 -8.34 -5.17
CA TRP A 104 17.64 -7.17 -4.30
C TRP A 104 18.74 -7.39 -3.26
N ARG A 105 18.75 -8.56 -2.60
CA ARG A 105 19.83 -8.92 -1.67
C ARG A 105 21.18 -8.88 -2.37
N ASP A 106 21.30 -9.48 -3.56
CA ASP A 106 22.54 -9.58 -4.32
C ASP A 106 23.04 -8.21 -4.82
N LEU A 107 22.13 -7.23 -4.94
CA LEU A 107 22.46 -5.82 -5.22
C LEU A 107 22.83 -5.02 -3.97
N GLY A 108 22.93 -5.66 -2.80
CA GLY A 108 23.36 -5.04 -1.54
C GLY A 108 22.25 -4.69 -0.56
N CYS A 109 21.01 -5.15 -0.79
CA CYS A 109 19.92 -5.00 0.17
C CYS A 109 19.91 -6.19 1.15
N ASP A 110 20.86 -6.24 2.08
CA ASP A 110 20.95 -7.31 3.07
C ASP A 110 19.63 -7.45 3.86
N GLY A 111 19.19 -8.71 4.07
CA GLY A 111 17.92 -9.01 4.76
C GLY A 111 16.68 -8.85 3.88
N TRP A 112 16.83 -8.69 2.57
CA TRP A 112 15.72 -8.61 1.60
C TRP A 112 15.62 -9.83 0.67
N GLY A 113 16.39 -10.87 0.92
CA GLY A 113 16.25 -12.14 0.20
C GLY A 113 14.89 -12.79 0.45
N PHE A 114 14.50 -13.70 -0.44
CA PHE A 114 13.17 -14.33 -0.35
C PHE A 114 12.93 -15.00 0.99
N ASP A 115 13.90 -15.73 1.52
CA ASP A 115 13.79 -16.41 2.82
C ASP A 115 13.67 -15.42 3.99
N ASP A 116 14.22 -14.21 3.85
CA ASP A 116 14.11 -13.16 4.86
C ASP A 116 12.72 -12.53 4.88
N VAL A 117 12.13 -12.30 3.70
CA VAL A 117 10.84 -11.59 3.56
C VAL A 117 9.64 -12.52 3.67
N LEU A 118 9.76 -13.80 3.33
CA LEU A 118 8.66 -14.76 3.34
C LEU A 118 7.97 -14.88 4.71
N PRO A 119 8.67 -14.95 5.85
CA PRO A 119 8.03 -14.98 7.17
C PRO A 119 7.22 -13.71 7.46
N ILE A 120 7.65 -12.56 6.89
CA ILE A 120 6.95 -11.29 7.03
C ILE A 120 5.65 -11.32 6.22
N PHE A 121 5.69 -11.81 4.98
CA PHE A 121 4.49 -11.98 4.15
C PHE A 121 3.46 -12.90 4.83
N ARG A 122 3.89 -14.06 5.32
CA ARG A 122 3.00 -15.01 6.04
C ARG A 122 2.36 -14.36 7.27
N ARG A 123 3.12 -13.58 8.03
CA ARG A 123 2.59 -12.86 9.21
C ARG A 123 1.62 -11.75 8.87
N CYS A 124 1.75 -11.14 7.69
CA CYS A 124 0.87 -10.04 7.25
C CYS A 124 -0.38 -10.54 6.53
N GLU A 125 -0.42 -11.82 6.14
CA GLU A 125 -1.54 -12.42 5.45
C GLU A 125 -2.44 -13.16 6.45
N ASP A 126 -3.74 -12.87 6.39
CA ASP A 126 -4.77 -13.61 7.11
C ASP A 126 -5.67 -14.30 6.08
N ASN A 127 -5.22 -15.46 5.60
CA ASN A 127 -5.95 -16.24 4.62
C ASN A 127 -6.70 -17.38 5.33
N GLY A 128 -8.03 -17.21 5.47
CA GLY A 128 -8.87 -18.17 6.16
C GLY A 128 -8.97 -19.57 5.48
N THR A 129 -8.52 -19.68 4.22
CA THR A 129 -8.53 -20.97 3.48
C THR A 129 -7.16 -21.67 3.54
N LEU A 130 -6.08 -20.90 3.61
CA LEU A 130 -4.69 -21.39 3.59
C LEU A 130 -3.98 -21.16 4.92
N ALA A 131 -4.71 -20.86 5.98
CA ALA A 131 -4.15 -20.65 7.31
C ALA A 131 -3.54 -21.97 7.80
N GLY A 132 -2.21 -22.06 7.77
CA GLY A 132 -1.46 -23.21 8.30
C GLY A 132 -0.39 -23.80 7.40
N ASP A 133 -0.22 -23.32 6.19
CA ASP A 133 0.86 -23.76 5.27
C ASP A 133 2.05 -22.79 5.25
#